data_edff0d5a5601deb033c2aa49d8292936
#
_entry.id   edff0d5a5601deb033c2aa49d8292936
#
_cell.length_a   1.000
_cell.length_b   1.000
_cell.length_c   1.000
_cell.angle_alpha   90.00
_cell.angle_beta   90.00
_cell.angle_gamma   90.00
#
_symmetry.space_group_name_H-M   'P 1'
#
loop_
_entity.id
_entity.type
_entity.pdbx_description
1 polymer ?
#
loop_
_entity_poly.entity_id
_entity_poly.type
_entity_poly.pdbx_seq_one_letter_code
_entity_poly.pdbx_strand_id
1 'polypeptide(L)'
;YIPIVTSTKMNSDTPSYFMAIVSENVYSKDGHHKILIPMGSKIIGNYSALKNNNDTRMLMMVDKIILPNNKTVVFEKSNVIDLKGEIGAKGKLNTKLTQRIGKSLLALSFSVADLVLDYRKTRVARRYPSRWDEIITDPVNTVKDSMETIDKAWNSVKNQIKIPVGTKLNVFTGNEIVLEEYKRS
;
A
#
# COMPACT_ATOMS: atom_id res chain seq x y z
N TYR A 1 9.20 -4.76 -22.26
CA TYR A 1 8.07 -5.09 -21.37
C TYR A 1 7.76 -6.57 -21.46
N ILE A 2 7.42 -7.18 -20.32
CA ILE A 2 6.99 -8.58 -20.24
C ILE A 2 5.54 -8.57 -19.79
N PRO A 3 4.57 -8.96 -20.63
CA PRO A 3 3.15 -8.98 -20.26
C PRO A 3 2.87 -10.14 -19.30
N ILE A 4 2.18 -9.86 -18.21
CA ILE A 4 1.90 -10.81 -17.14
C ILE A 4 0.44 -10.77 -16.69
N VAL A 5 -0.01 -11.88 -16.11
CA VAL A 5 -1.33 -12.00 -15.46
C VAL A 5 -1.09 -12.55 -14.04
N THR A 6 -1.64 -11.86 -13.05
CA THR A 6 -1.48 -12.26 -11.64
C THR A 6 -2.20 -13.58 -11.36
N SER A 7 -1.52 -14.49 -10.65
CA SER A 7 -2.07 -15.78 -10.21
C SER A 7 -2.43 -15.80 -8.73
N THR A 8 -2.02 -14.77 -7.98
CA THR A 8 -2.31 -14.63 -6.55
C THR A 8 -3.13 -13.38 -6.30
N LYS A 9 -4.03 -13.44 -5.32
CA LYS A 9 -4.73 -12.28 -4.78
C LYS A 9 -3.80 -11.54 -3.83
N MET A 10 -3.70 -10.22 -3.96
CA MET A 10 -2.82 -9.39 -3.14
C MET A 10 -3.61 -8.40 -2.31
N ASN A 11 -3.07 -8.09 -1.12
CA ASN A 11 -3.66 -7.19 -0.15
C ASN A 11 -2.57 -6.32 0.47
N SER A 12 -2.65 -5.00 0.32
CA SER A 12 -1.65 -4.07 0.85
C SER A 12 -1.49 -4.07 2.37
N ASP A 13 -2.48 -4.58 3.12
CA ASP A 13 -2.37 -4.70 4.58
C ASP A 13 -1.38 -5.79 5.01
N THR A 14 -1.18 -6.79 4.16
CA THR A 14 -0.30 -7.94 4.40
C THR A 14 0.70 -8.07 3.25
N PRO A 15 1.75 -7.23 3.22
CA PRO A 15 2.78 -7.32 2.19
C PRO A 15 3.43 -8.70 2.20
N SER A 16 3.61 -9.28 1.01
CA SER A 16 4.10 -10.63 0.84
C SER A 16 4.61 -10.84 -0.59
N TYR A 17 4.86 -12.09 -0.95
CA TYR A 17 5.18 -12.48 -2.32
C TYR A 17 3.91 -12.59 -3.17
N PHE A 18 4.08 -12.36 -4.48
CA PHE A 18 3.06 -12.66 -5.47
C PHE A 18 3.59 -13.58 -6.54
N MET A 19 2.68 -14.28 -7.18
CA MET A 19 2.94 -15.04 -8.39
C MET A 19 2.13 -14.49 -9.56
N ALA A 20 2.74 -14.51 -10.72
CA ALA A 20 2.10 -14.17 -11.99
C ALA A 20 2.57 -15.15 -13.08
N ILE A 21 1.88 -15.14 -14.21
CA ILE A 21 2.22 -15.96 -15.38
C ILE A 21 2.45 -15.01 -16.55
N VAL A 22 3.48 -15.27 -17.34
CA VAL A 22 3.71 -14.56 -18.60
C VAL A 22 2.61 -14.90 -19.58
N SER A 23 1.89 -13.90 -20.07
CA SER A 23 0.70 -14.07 -20.90
C SER A 23 0.99 -14.20 -22.40
N GLU A 24 2.17 -13.77 -22.85
CA GLU A 24 2.58 -13.77 -24.25
C GLU A 24 4.07 -14.08 -24.36
N ASN A 25 4.49 -14.63 -25.50
CA ASN A 25 5.91 -14.86 -25.75
C ASN A 25 6.67 -13.53 -25.86
N VAL A 26 7.83 -13.45 -25.20
CA VAL A 26 8.75 -12.32 -25.33
C VAL A 26 9.88 -12.69 -26.28
N TYR A 27 10.02 -11.92 -27.32
CA TYR A 27 10.99 -12.15 -28.39
C TYR A 27 12.22 -11.27 -28.25
N SER A 28 13.33 -11.69 -28.86
CA SER A 28 14.54 -10.90 -28.97
C SER A 28 14.30 -9.67 -29.85
N LYS A 29 15.06 -8.57 -29.58
CA LYS A 29 15.00 -7.34 -30.38
C LYS A 29 15.96 -7.35 -31.58
N ASP A 30 16.77 -8.38 -31.71
CA ASP A 30 17.80 -8.50 -32.75
C ASP A 30 17.28 -8.84 -34.16
N GLY A 31 15.96 -8.86 -34.35
CA GLY A 31 15.32 -9.19 -35.63
C GLY A 31 15.20 -10.66 -35.96
N HIS A 32 15.79 -11.53 -35.15
CA HIS A 32 15.73 -12.99 -35.37
C HIS A 32 14.50 -13.67 -34.80
N HIS A 33 13.58 -12.94 -34.15
CA HIS A 33 12.34 -13.42 -33.54
C HIS A 33 12.52 -14.64 -32.61
N LYS A 34 13.66 -14.74 -31.95
CA LYS A 34 13.93 -15.82 -31.01
C LYS A 34 13.09 -15.61 -29.74
N ILE A 35 12.47 -16.67 -29.25
CA ILE A 35 11.74 -16.62 -27.99
C ILE A 35 12.76 -16.60 -26.84
N LEU A 36 12.71 -15.56 -26.04
CA LEU A 36 13.52 -15.42 -24.83
C LEU A 36 12.78 -15.87 -23.59
N ILE A 37 11.52 -15.46 -23.46
CA ILE A 37 10.64 -15.85 -22.34
C ILE A 37 9.34 -16.38 -22.95
N PRO A 38 9.08 -17.68 -22.87
CA PRO A 38 7.86 -18.26 -23.42
C PRO A 38 6.65 -17.92 -22.53
N MET A 39 5.49 -17.85 -23.17
CA MET A 39 4.19 -17.82 -22.49
C MET A 39 4.09 -18.98 -21.49
N GLY A 40 3.47 -18.75 -20.33
CA GLY A 40 3.35 -19.74 -19.27
C GLY A 40 4.52 -19.75 -18.28
N SER A 41 5.59 -18.97 -18.50
CA SER A 41 6.67 -18.79 -17.53
C SER A 41 6.09 -18.20 -16.24
N LYS A 42 6.58 -18.71 -15.09
CA LYS A 42 6.13 -18.28 -13.75
C LYS A 42 6.98 -17.13 -13.25
N ILE A 43 6.34 -16.08 -12.77
CA ILE A 43 6.97 -14.93 -12.14
C ILE A 43 6.74 -14.99 -10.65
N ILE A 44 7.79 -14.72 -9.90
CA ILE A 44 7.75 -14.53 -8.45
C ILE A 44 8.32 -13.15 -8.14
N GLY A 45 7.62 -12.42 -7.31
CA GLY A 45 8.03 -11.10 -6.88
C GLY A 45 7.40 -10.76 -5.53
N ASN A 46 7.66 -9.56 -5.07
CA ASN A 46 7.13 -9.03 -3.82
C ASN A 46 6.29 -7.77 -4.06
N TYR A 47 5.41 -7.48 -3.14
CA TYR A 47 4.62 -6.25 -3.13
C TYR A 47 4.66 -5.60 -1.75
N SER A 48 4.57 -4.27 -1.73
CA SER A 48 4.70 -3.49 -0.51
C SER A 48 3.34 -3.06 0.05
N ALA A 49 3.33 -2.76 1.35
CA ALA A 49 2.24 -2.01 1.96
C ALA A 49 2.19 -0.58 1.41
N LEU A 50 1.04 0.06 1.52
CA LEU A 50 0.91 1.49 1.23
C LEU A 50 1.71 2.30 2.25
N LYS A 51 2.48 3.26 1.79
CA LYS A 51 3.26 4.16 2.66
C LYS A 51 2.35 5.23 3.26
N ASN A 52 1.53 5.85 2.42
CA ASN A 52 0.67 6.97 2.78
C ASN A 52 -0.82 6.65 2.57
N ASN A 53 -1.67 7.40 3.25
CA ASN A 53 -3.13 7.29 3.07
C ASN A 53 -3.62 7.75 1.68
N ASN A 54 -2.80 8.52 0.97
CA ASN A 54 -3.13 9.01 -0.37
C ASN A 54 -2.66 8.05 -1.48
N ASP A 55 -1.93 6.98 -1.13
CA ASP A 55 -1.48 6.02 -2.12
C ASP A 55 -2.68 5.28 -2.72
N THR A 56 -2.76 5.32 -4.04
CA THR A 56 -3.81 4.65 -4.82
C THR A 56 -3.29 3.45 -5.59
N ARG A 57 -1.99 3.17 -5.49
CA ARG A 57 -1.30 2.10 -6.22
C ARG A 57 -0.42 1.29 -5.28
N MET A 58 -0.37 0.00 -5.50
CA MET A 58 0.50 -0.92 -4.77
C MET A 58 1.78 -1.16 -5.57
N LEU A 59 2.92 -0.85 -4.97
CA LEU A 59 4.21 -1.10 -5.60
C LEU A 59 4.50 -2.59 -5.60
N MET A 60 4.96 -3.08 -6.75
CA MET A 60 5.28 -4.49 -6.98
C MET A 60 6.62 -4.58 -7.70
N MET A 61 7.44 -5.51 -7.27
CA MET A 61 8.77 -5.78 -7.85
C MET A 61 8.88 -7.26 -8.19
N VAL A 62 9.52 -7.55 -9.32
CA VAL A 62 9.80 -8.92 -9.74
C VAL A 62 11.18 -9.31 -9.27
N ASP A 63 11.29 -10.47 -8.63
CA ASP A 63 12.54 -11.03 -8.16
C ASP A 63 13.11 -12.03 -9.17
N LYS A 64 12.26 -12.92 -9.72
CA LYS A 64 12.69 -13.96 -10.65
C LYS A 64 11.58 -14.46 -11.56
N ILE A 65 11.98 -14.98 -12.70
CA ILE A 65 11.12 -15.73 -13.62
C ILE A 65 11.62 -17.17 -13.72
N ILE A 66 10.72 -18.12 -13.63
CA ILE A 66 10.99 -19.55 -13.83
C ILE A 66 10.40 -19.95 -15.19
N LEU A 67 11.26 -20.32 -16.11
CA LEU A 67 10.88 -20.78 -17.44
C LEU A 67 10.29 -22.21 -17.38
N PRO A 68 9.52 -22.64 -18.38
CA PRO A 68 8.96 -24.00 -18.41
C PRO A 68 9.99 -25.13 -18.42
N ASN A 69 11.22 -24.86 -18.84
CA ASN A 69 12.35 -25.81 -18.75
C ASN A 69 13.08 -25.75 -17.39
N ASN A 70 12.45 -25.19 -16.34
CA ASN A 70 12.97 -25.01 -14.99
C ASN A 70 14.21 -24.10 -14.86
N LYS A 71 14.67 -23.46 -15.94
CA LYS A 71 15.69 -22.42 -15.84
C LYS A 71 15.11 -21.20 -15.12
N THR A 72 15.90 -20.62 -14.22
CA THR A 72 15.50 -19.42 -13.46
C THR A 72 16.29 -18.22 -13.95
N VAL A 73 15.60 -17.15 -14.23
CA VAL A 73 16.18 -15.83 -14.56
C VAL A 73 15.90 -14.91 -13.39
N VAL A 74 16.96 -14.33 -12.80
CA VAL A 74 16.84 -13.37 -11.71
C VAL A 74 16.79 -11.97 -12.30
N PHE A 75 15.90 -11.15 -11.77
CA PHE A 75 15.71 -9.76 -12.19
C PHE A 75 16.17 -8.80 -11.09
N GLU A 76 17.08 -7.92 -11.45
CA GLU A 76 17.46 -6.82 -10.57
C GLU A 76 16.58 -5.59 -10.87
N LYS A 77 15.96 -5.03 -9.82
CA LYS A 77 15.22 -3.76 -9.87
C LYS A 77 14.14 -3.69 -10.97
N SER A 78 13.41 -4.77 -11.20
CA SER A 78 12.32 -4.79 -12.17
C SER A 78 11.00 -4.42 -11.51
N ASN A 79 10.39 -3.35 -11.97
CA ASN A 79 9.11 -2.87 -11.46
C ASN A 79 7.94 -3.44 -12.27
N VAL A 80 6.83 -3.67 -11.58
CA VAL A 80 5.57 -3.94 -12.26
C VAL A 80 4.89 -2.61 -12.56
N ILE A 81 4.37 -2.49 -13.78
CA ILE A 81 3.61 -1.33 -14.26
C ILE A 81 2.23 -1.79 -14.74
N ASP A 82 1.29 -0.87 -14.76
CA ASP A 82 -0.01 -1.15 -15.35
C ASP A 82 0.02 -1.04 -16.89
N LEU A 83 -1.12 -1.32 -17.53
CA LEU A 83 -1.25 -1.23 -18.99
C LEU A 83 -1.09 0.20 -19.54
N LYS A 84 -1.13 1.21 -18.67
CA LYS A 84 -0.90 2.62 -19.03
C LYS A 84 0.56 3.04 -18.86
N GLY A 85 1.42 2.17 -18.34
CA GLY A 85 2.83 2.45 -18.08
C GLY A 85 3.11 3.10 -16.71
N GLU A 86 2.12 3.19 -15.83
CA GLU A 86 2.31 3.74 -14.48
C GLU A 86 2.87 2.68 -13.54
N ILE A 87 3.87 3.06 -12.72
CA ILE A 87 4.51 2.14 -11.77
C ILE A 87 3.52 1.67 -10.70
N GLY A 88 3.58 0.38 -10.39
CA GLY A 88 2.70 -0.30 -9.46
C GLY A 88 1.34 -0.65 -10.05
N ALA A 89 0.60 -1.49 -9.35
CA ALA A 89 -0.70 -1.95 -9.77
C ALA A 89 -1.82 -1.17 -9.10
N LYS A 90 -2.82 -0.79 -9.88
CA LYS A 90 -4.08 -0.21 -9.40
C LYS A 90 -5.05 -1.35 -9.07
N GLY A 91 -5.64 -1.30 -7.89
CA GLY A 91 -6.59 -2.30 -7.42
C GLY A 91 -7.86 -1.68 -6.84
N LYS A 92 -8.69 -2.52 -6.21
CA LYS A 92 -9.88 -2.06 -5.50
C LYS A 92 -9.44 -1.38 -4.20
N LEU A 93 -9.65 -0.06 -4.13
CA LEU A 93 -9.36 0.77 -2.96
C LEU A 93 -10.47 0.61 -1.92
N ASN A 94 -10.08 0.32 -0.67
CA ASN A 94 -10.93 0.37 0.50
C ASN A 94 -10.35 1.41 1.49
N THR A 95 -11.05 2.50 1.66
CA THR A 95 -10.64 3.60 2.54
C THR A 95 -10.85 3.30 4.03
N LYS A 96 -11.49 2.16 4.36
CA LYS A 96 -11.82 1.74 5.73
C LYS A 96 -12.57 2.83 6.52
N LEU A 97 -13.47 3.53 5.85
CA LEU A 97 -14.17 4.70 6.38
C LEU A 97 -14.85 4.41 7.72
N THR A 98 -15.51 3.25 7.85
CA THR A 98 -16.17 2.84 9.10
C THR A 98 -15.19 2.75 10.27
N GLN A 99 -13.98 2.22 10.03
CA GLN A 99 -12.95 2.13 11.06
C GLN A 99 -12.40 3.51 11.43
N ARG A 100 -12.25 4.40 10.45
CA ARG A 100 -11.81 5.78 10.68
C ARG A 100 -12.80 6.53 11.53
N ILE A 101 -14.09 6.50 11.16
CA ILE A 101 -15.17 7.14 11.93
C ILE A 101 -15.21 6.55 13.35
N GLY A 102 -15.16 5.23 13.51
CA GLY A 102 -15.16 4.59 14.81
C GLY A 102 -14.01 5.05 15.71
N LYS A 103 -12.79 5.09 15.20
CA LYS A 103 -11.63 5.59 15.95
C LYS A 103 -11.73 7.06 16.31
N SER A 104 -12.23 7.90 15.40
CA SER A 104 -12.42 9.32 15.65
C SER A 104 -13.49 9.58 16.70
N LEU A 105 -14.59 8.82 16.71
CA LEU A 105 -15.63 8.91 17.74
C LEU A 105 -15.10 8.47 19.12
N LEU A 106 -14.29 7.42 19.18
CA LEU A 106 -13.62 7.01 20.42
C LEU A 106 -12.68 8.11 20.92
N ALA A 107 -11.86 8.69 20.05
CA ALA A 107 -10.98 9.79 20.40
C ALA A 107 -11.74 10.99 20.96
N LEU A 108 -12.86 11.36 20.34
CA LEU A 108 -13.77 12.40 20.85
C LEU A 108 -14.33 12.06 22.24
N SER A 109 -14.72 10.81 22.49
CA SER A 109 -15.29 10.40 23.78
C SER A 109 -14.29 10.58 24.93
N PHE A 110 -13.00 10.31 24.70
CA PHE A 110 -11.96 10.55 25.68
C PHE A 110 -11.72 12.05 25.92
N SER A 111 -11.69 12.86 24.86
CA SER A 111 -11.54 14.32 24.97
C SER A 111 -12.67 14.98 25.74
N VAL A 112 -13.91 14.53 25.54
CA VAL A 112 -15.09 15.01 26.28
C VAL A 112 -15.01 14.56 27.74
N ALA A 113 -14.54 13.34 28.02
CA ALA A 113 -14.37 12.85 29.39
C ALA A 113 -13.36 13.69 30.18
N ASP A 114 -12.23 14.04 29.55
CA ASP A 114 -11.22 14.91 30.16
C ASP A 114 -11.78 16.31 30.44
N LEU A 115 -12.54 16.87 29.52
CA LEU A 115 -13.18 18.17 29.67
C LEU A 115 -14.19 18.18 30.83
N VAL A 116 -14.97 17.10 31.00
CA VAL A 116 -15.90 16.94 32.12
C VAL A 116 -15.18 16.78 33.45
N LEU A 117 -14.07 16.05 33.47
CA LEU A 117 -13.24 15.87 34.68
C LEU A 117 -12.60 17.19 35.10
N ASP A 118 -12.10 17.98 34.17
CA ASP A 118 -11.53 19.28 34.45
C ASP A 118 -12.60 20.29 34.90
N TYR A 119 -13.80 20.23 34.32
CA TYR A 119 -14.92 21.04 34.81
C TYR A 119 -15.32 20.67 36.24
N ARG A 120 -15.27 19.41 36.64
CA ARG A 120 -15.50 18.97 38.03
C ARG A 120 -14.41 19.46 38.96
N LYS A 121 -13.12 19.39 38.57
CA LYS A 121 -12.00 19.93 39.33
C LYS A 121 -12.15 21.45 39.54
N THR A 122 -12.57 22.18 38.51
CA THR A 122 -12.78 23.63 38.56
C THR A 122 -13.93 24.02 39.50
N ARG A 123 -15.01 23.19 39.62
CA ARG A 123 -16.06 23.43 40.62
C ARG A 123 -15.55 23.33 42.05
N VAL A 124 -14.60 22.43 42.29
CA VAL A 124 -13.95 22.32 43.63
C VAL A 124 -13.01 23.49 43.86
N ALA A 125 -12.30 23.97 42.83
CA ALA A 125 -11.38 25.10 42.92
C ALA A 125 -12.06 26.48 43.13
N ARG A 126 -13.36 26.62 42.81
CA ARG A 126 -14.17 27.84 43.08
C ARG A 126 -14.22 28.19 44.60
N ARG A 127 -13.75 27.32 45.44
CA ARG A 127 -13.66 27.61 46.89
C ARG A 127 -12.41 28.42 47.30
N TYR A 128 -11.45 28.66 46.35
CA TYR A 128 -10.24 29.41 46.56
C TYR A 128 -9.95 30.36 45.38
N PRO A 129 -10.20 31.68 45.51
CA PRO A 129 -10.25 32.63 44.38
C PRO A 129 -8.89 33.13 43.85
N SER A 130 -7.77 32.56 44.24
CA SER A 130 -6.44 33.11 43.90
C SER A 130 -5.80 32.52 42.62
N ARG A 131 -6.54 31.81 41.80
CA ARG A 131 -6.03 31.13 40.56
C ARG A 131 -6.92 31.33 39.33
N TRP A 132 -7.50 32.50 39.15
CA TRP A 132 -8.43 32.75 38.04
C TRP A 132 -7.73 32.92 36.68
N ASP A 133 -6.48 33.35 36.64
CA ASP A 133 -5.76 33.62 35.40
C ASP A 133 -5.32 32.35 34.63
N GLU A 134 -5.21 31.21 35.32
CA GLU A 134 -4.78 29.94 34.74
C GLU A 134 -5.95 29.13 34.14
N ILE A 135 -7.19 29.47 34.50
CA ILE A 135 -8.41 28.73 34.13
C ILE A 135 -9.02 29.20 32.81
N ILE A 136 -8.68 30.39 32.32
CA ILE A 136 -9.30 31.00 31.13
C ILE A 136 -8.56 30.64 29.82
N THR A 137 -7.32 30.18 29.91
CA THR A 137 -6.48 29.85 28.73
C THR A 137 -6.75 28.47 28.11
N ASP A 138 -7.53 27.63 28.75
CA ASP A 138 -7.61 26.21 28.40
C ASP A 138 -8.67 25.74 27.39
N PRO A 139 -9.84 26.37 27.15
CA PRO A 139 -10.81 25.78 26.23
C PRO A 139 -10.33 25.75 24.78
N VAL A 140 -9.49 26.73 24.37
CA VAL A 140 -8.96 26.76 22.99
C VAL A 140 -7.87 25.70 22.80
N ASN A 141 -7.02 25.49 23.80
CA ASN A 141 -5.98 24.45 23.75
C ASN A 141 -6.58 23.04 23.80
N THR A 142 -7.59 22.84 24.67
CA THR A 142 -8.30 21.56 24.75
C THR A 142 -9.01 21.21 23.43
N VAL A 143 -9.57 22.18 22.73
CA VAL A 143 -10.17 21.95 21.40
C VAL A 143 -9.09 21.62 20.37
N LYS A 144 -7.94 22.30 20.38
CA LYS A 144 -6.82 21.99 19.50
C LYS A 144 -6.27 20.58 19.75
N ASP A 145 -6.05 20.21 20.99
CA ASP A 145 -5.56 18.89 21.36
C ASP A 145 -6.54 17.79 20.98
N SER A 146 -7.85 18.06 21.12
CA SER A 146 -8.90 17.15 20.66
C SER A 146 -8.90 16.98 19.14
N MET A 147 -8.74 18.08 18.38
CA MET A 147 -8.64 18.04 16.92
C MET A 147 -7.39 17.27 16.47
N GLU A 148 -6.25 17.50 17.10
CA GLU A 148 -5.01 16.76 16.81
C GLU A 148 -5.16 15.26 17.10
N THR A 149 -5.83 14.91 18.20
CA THR A 149 -6.11 13.53 18.57
C THR A 149 -7.03 12.85 17.55
N ILE A 150 -8.05 13.55 17.06
CA ILE A 150 -8.95 13.07 16.01
C ILE A 150 -8.17 12.87 14.70
N ASP A 151 -7.32 13.81 14.32
CA ASP A 151 -6.52 13.72 13.10
C ASP A 151 -5.53 12.55 13.18
N LYS A 152 -4.87 12.36 14.30
CA LYS A 152 -4.00 11.19 14.56
C LYS A 152 -4.79 9.87 14.47
N ALA A 153 -5.99 9.82 15.07
CA ALA A 153 -6.86 8.66 15.02
C ALA A 153 -7.33 8.36 13.58
N TRP A 154 -7.70 9.38 12.82
CA TRP A 154 -8.10 9.28 11.43
C TRP A 154 -6.95 8.78 10.54
N ASN A 155 -5.78 9.37 10.69
CA ASN A 155 -4.60 9.04 9.89
C ASN A 155 -3.94 7.70 10.30
N SER A 156 -4.26 7.18 11.49
CA SER A 156 -3.77 5.87 11.94
C SER A 156 -4.33 4.70 11.12
N VAL A 157 -5.46 4.89 10.43
CA VAL A 157 -6.09 3.86 9.59
C VAL A 157 -5.65 4.03 8.15
N LYS A 158 -4.74 3.19 7.69
CA LYS A 158 -4.28 3.20 6.30
C LYS A 158 -5.32 2.64 5.34
N ASN A 159 -5.36 3.19 4.14
CA ASN A 159 -6.12 2.63 3.03
C ASN A 159 -5.66 1.21 2.72
N GLN A 160 -6.54 0.44 2.11
CA GLN A 160 -6.26 -0.92 1.66
C GLN A 160 -6.49 -1.01 0.16
N ILE A 161 -5.52 -1.59 -0.55
CA ILE A 161 -5.67 -1.94 -1.97
C ILE A 161 -5.71 -3.45 -2.08
N LYS A 162 -6.71 -3.97 -2.80
CA LYS A 162 -6.82 -5.39 -3.15
C LYS A 162 -6.70 -5.54 -4.66
N ILE A 163 -5.78 -6.41 -5.09
CA ILE A 163 -5.59 -6.77 -6.50
C ILE A 163 -6.09 -8.21 -6.67
N PRO A 164 -7.09 -8.45 -7.52
CA PRO A 164 -7.61 -9.79 -7.76
C PRO A 164 -6.65 -10.61 -8.62
N VAL A 165 -6.85 -11.93 -8.61
CA VAL A 165 -6.27 -12.84 -9.58
C VAL A 165 -6.76 -12.47 -10.98
N GLY A 166 -5.93 -12.69 -12.00
CA GLY A 166 -6.28 -12.39 -13.39
C GLY A 166 -6.04 -10.92 -13.79
N THR A 167 -5.43 -10.10 -12.92
CA THR A 167 -5.08 -8.72 -13.27
C THR A 167 -3.93 -8.71 -14.28
N LYS A 168 -4.15 -8.03 -15.42
CA LYS A 168 -3.15 -7.85 -16.48
C LYS A 168 -2.23 -6.69 -16.13
N LEU A 169 -0.94 -6.92 -16.18
CA LEU A 169 0.12 -5.99 -15.85
C LEU A 169 1.31 -6.22 -16.81
N ASN A 170 2.30 -5.34 -16.75
CA ASN A 170 3.55 -5.49 -17.45
C ASN A 170 4.72 -5.42 -16.46
N VAL A 171 5.79 -6.17 -16.72
CA VAL A 171 7.06 -5.99 -16.04
C VAL A 171 7.93 -5.06 -16.86
N PHE A 172 8.40 -4.00 -16.24
CA PHE A 172 9.38 -3.07 -16.78
C PHE A 172 10.75 -3.35 -16.16
N THR A 173 11.71 -3.69 -17.01
CA THR A 173 13.10 -3.88 -16.61
C THR A 173 13.85 -2.59 -16.91
N GLY A 174 14.40 -1.97 -15.90
CA GLY A 174 15.21 -0.76 -16.06
C GLY A 174 16.60 -1.04 -16.65
N ASN A 175 17.06 -2.29 -16.52
CA ASN A 175 18.36 -2.74 -17.03
C ASN A 175 18.17 -3.65 -18.24
N GLU A 176 19.15 -3.65 -19.12
CA GLU A 176 19.23 -4.63 -20.19
C GLU A 176 19.48 -6.02 -19.61
N ILE A 177 18.69 -7.00 -20.04
CA ILE A 177 18.80 -8.37 -19.60
C ILE A 177 19.27 -9.20 -20.79
N VAL A 178 20.42 -9.79 -20.65
CA VAL A 178 20.95 -10.74 -21.64
C VAL A 178 20.34 -12.10 -21.33
N LEU A 179 19.51 -12.60 -22.23
CA LEU A 179 18.87 -13.91 -22.12
C LEU A 179 19.30 -14.81 -23.27
N GLU A 180 19.54 -16.08 -22.97
CA GLU A 180 19.71 -17.11 -23.98
C GLU A 180 18.37 -17.43 -24.65
N GLU A 181 18.43 -17.87 -25.90
CA GLU A 181 17.26 -18.39 -26.61
C GLU A 181 16.63 -19.55 -25.82
N TYR A 182 15.31 -19.48 -25.65
CA TYR A 182 14.58 -20.56 -25.02
C TYR A 182 14.57 -21.78 -25.93
N LYS A 183 15.16 -22.88 -25.46
CA LYS A 183 15.06 -24.19 -26.09
C LYS A 183 14.11 -25.06 -25.27
N ARG A 184 13.12 -25.63 -25.94
CA ARG A 184 12.19 -26.57 -25.31
C ARG A 184 12.96 -27.88 -25.11
N SER A 185 13.11 -28.32 -23.85
CA SER A 185 13.68 -29.66 -23.51
C SER A 185 12.66 -30.74 -23.78
#